data_6fbb09e6074f5f16646f78f119111e3d
#
_entry.id   6fbb09e6074f5f16646f78f119111e3d
#
_cell.length_a   1.000
_cell.length_b   1.000
_cell.length_c   1.000
_cell.angle_alpha   90.00
_cell.angle_beta   90.00
_cell.angle_gamma   90.00
#
_symmetry.space_group_name_H-M   'P 1'
#
loop_
_entity.id
_entity.type
_entity.pdbx_description
1 polymer ?
#
loop_
_entity_poly.entity_id
_entity_poly.type
_entity_poly.pdbx_seq_one_letter_code
_entity_poly.pdbx_strand_id
1 'polypeptide(L)'
;MSDLPEADRLDGWPHPREARALVGHGAAEATLLRALNGNMPHAWIFGGLKGIGKATLAYRLAKAVMARGRGGAPLATLDTDPNAPAVRRIVAGGHADLLTLRRPADPKTGKLKGELPVDEVRRLGDFFSRHSGEGGARIAIVDSADDLNRNAANALLKTLEEPPPGGLLILIAHRPRALLPTVRSRCRLLTLTPLAEADTQRALHLVAPDLADAAALARL
;
A
#
# COMPACT_ATOMS: atom_id res chain seq x y z
N MET A 1 1.90 20.84 -10.04
CA MET A 1 1.99 19.68 -9.11
C MET A 1 2.90 20.15 -7.99
N SER A 2 2.48 20.05 -6.72
CA SER A 2 3.27 20.58 -5.61
C SER A 2 4.52 19.73 -5.41
N ASP A 3 5.71 20.35 -5.39
CA ASP A 3 7.02 19.74 -5.07
C ASP A 3 7.18 19.36 -3.59
N LEU A 4 6.07 19.10 -2.89
CA LEU A 4 6.12 18.69 -1.49
C LEU A 4 6.55 17.22 -1.38
N PRO A 5 7.42 16.89 -0.41
CA PRO A 5 7.90 15.54 -0.22
C PRO A 5 6.77 14.57 0.12
N GLU A 6 6.82 13.38 -0.45
CA GLU A 6 5.89 12.28 -0.15
C GLU A 6 6.57 11.30 0.82
N ALA A 7 5.95 11.02 1.97
CA ALA A 7 6.55 10.18 3.02
C ALA A 7 6.75 8.71 2.58
N ASP A 8 6.02 8.26 1.58
CA ASP A 8 6.05 6.93 0.98
C ASP A 8 6.93 6.84 -0.28
N ARG A 9 7.73 7.89 -0.56
CA ARG A 9 8.67 7.96 -1.69
C ARG A 9 10.09 8.19 -1.18
N LEU A 10 11.05 7.53 -1.79
CA LEU A 10 12.47 7.84 -1.64
C LEU A 10 12.87 8.86 -2.72
N ASP A 11 13.62 9.89 -2.32
CA ASP A 11 14.12 10.89 -3.25
C ASP A 11 15.00 10.24 -4.33
N GLY A 12 14.78 10.62 -5.59
CA GLY A 12 15.49 10.06 -6.73
C GLY A 12 14.98 8.68 -7.21
N TRP A 13 13.97 8.09 -6.54
CA TRP A 13 13.43 6.79 -6.90
C TRP A 13 11.99 6.86 -7.39
N PRO A 14 11.55 5.93 -8.27
CA PRO A 14 10.16 5.83 -8.65
C PRO A 14 9.26 5.58 -7.43
N HIS A 15 8.07 6.17 -7.43
CA HIS A 15 7.11 5.91 -6.37
C HIS A 15 6.61 4.44 -6.45
N PRO A 16 6.34 3.76 -5.30
CA PRO A 16 5.83 2.39 -5.30
C PRO A 16 4.60 2.14 -6.19
N ARG A 17 3.73 3.16 -6.37
CA ARG A 17 2.59 3.09 -7.30
C ARG A 17 2.98 2.94 -8.76
N GLU A 18 4.20 3.33 -9.14
CA GLU A 18 4.71 3.26 -10.51
C GLU A 18 5.33 1.88 -10.82
N ALA A 19 5.69 1.12 -9.79
CA ALA A 19 6.32 -0.18 -9.94
C ALA A 19 5.45 -1.14 -10.78
N ARG A 20 6.08 -1.77 -11.77
CA ARG A 20 5.45 -2.74 -12.68
C ARG A 20 5.57 -4.17 -12.17
N ALA A 21 6.60 -4.47 -11.39
CA ALA A 21 6.89 -5.80 -10.87
C ALA A 21 7.23 -5.75 -9.39
N LEU A 22 7.09 -6.89 -8.73
CA LEU A 22 7.55 -7.14 -7.36
C LEU A 22 8.38 -8.42 -7.37
N VAL A 23 9.60 -8.34 -6.85
CA VAL A 23 10.55 -9.48 -6.85
C VAL A 23 10.54 -10.16 -5.48
N GLY A 24 10.66 -11.50 -5.46
CA GLY A 24 10.92 -12.30 -4.26
C GLY A 24 9.72 -12.52 -3.33
N HIS A 25 8.55 -11.95 -3.62
CA HIS A 25 7.37 -12.04 -2.74
C HIS A 25 6.20 -12.86 -3.33
N GLY A 26 6.50 -13.84 -4.19
CA GLY A 26 5.47 -14.68 -4.84
C GLY A 26 4.52 -15.39 -3.88
N ALA A 27 5.01 -15.84 -2.71
CA ALA A 27 4.15 -16.45 -1.69
C ALA A 27 3.13 -15.46 -1.10
N ALA A 28 3.53 -14.19 -0.91
CA ALA A 28 2.64 -13.13 -0.46
C ALA A 28 1.60 -12.79 -1.54
N GLU A 29 2.01 -12.64 -2.80
CA GLU A 29 1.11 -12.43 -3.92
C GLU A 29 0.10 -13.57 -4.07
N ALA A 30 0.55 -14.82 -4.01
CA ALA A 30 -0.33 -16.00 -4.05
C ALA A 30 -1.36 -16.01 -2.91
N THR A 31 -0.97 -15.55 -1.72
CA THR A 31 -1.90 -15.44 -0.56
C THR A 31 -2.97 -14.38 -0.82
N LEU A 32 -2.59 -13.21 -1.33
CA LEU A 32 -3.53 -12.14 -1.69
C LEU A 32 -4.44 -12.55 -2.84
N LEU A 33 -3.89 -13.24 -3.84
CA LEU A 33 -4.65 -13.71 -5.00
C LEU A 33 -5.73 -14.73 -4.59
N ARG A 34 -5.38 -15.69 -3.70
CA ARG A 34 -6.38 -16.63 -3.14
C ARG A 34 -7.47 -15.88 -2.37
N ALA A 35 -7.10 -14.89 -1.56
CA ALA A 35 -8.08 -14.08 -0.83
C ALA A 35 -8.97 -13.28 -1.77
N LEU A 36 -8.40 -12.66 -2.79
CA LEU A 36 -9.12 -11.86 -3.79
C LEU A 36 -10.11 -12.70 -4.62
N ASN A 37 -9.77 -13.94 -4.92
CA ASN A 37 -10.63 -14.86 -5.66
C ASN A 37 -11.65 -15.61 -4.79
N GLY A 38 -11.51 -15.53 -3.47
CA GLY A 38 -12.38 -16.15 -2.49
C GLY A 38 -13.05 -15.14 -1.56
N ASN A 39 -12.66 -15.19 -0.28
CA ASN A 39 -13.15 -14.27 0.75
C ASN A 39 -12.04 -13.29 1.15
N MET A 40 -12.09 -12.07 0.61
CA MET A 40 -11.11 -11.02 0.88
C MET A 40 -11.36 -10.40 2.25
N PRO A 41 -10.45 -10.52 3.23
CA PRO A 41 -10.53 -9.78 4.48
C PRO A 41 -10.60 -8.28 4.23
N HIS A 42 -11.44 -7.57 4.98
CA HIS A 42 -11.62 -6.12 4.85
C HIS A 42 -10.38 -5.31 5.27
N ALA A 43 -9.49 -5.89 6.08
CA ALA A 43 -8.30 -5.21 6.56
C ALA A 43 -7.07 -6.14 6.61
N TRP A 44 -5.95 -5.59 6.15
CA TRP A 44 -4.65 -6.26 6.13
C TRP A 44 -3.57 -5.41 6.78
N ILE A 45 -2.62 -6.08 7.46
CA ILE A 45 -1.33 -5.50 7.82
C ILE A 45 -0.28 -6.14 6.93
N PHE A 46 0.39 -5.34 6.09
CA PHE A 46 1.59 -5.76 5.37
C PHE A 46 2.80 -5.43 6.24
N GLY A 47 3.34 -6.45 6.90
CA GLY A 47 4.42 -6.33 7.88
C GLY A 47 5.78 -6.70 7.32
N GLY A 48 6.85 -6.10 7.87
CA GLY A 48 8.24 -6.42 7.55
C GLY A 48 9.13 -5.18 7.48
N LEU A 49 10.42 -5.36 7.26
CA LEU A 49 11.41 -4.28 7.26
C LEU A 49 11.05 -3.15 6.27
N LYS A 50 11.57 -1.95 6.51
CA LYS A 50 11.42 -0.82 5.58
C LYS A 50 12.16 -1.15 4.26
N GLY A 51 11.59 -0.75 3.12
CA GLY A 51 12.23 -0.91 1.81
C GLY A 51 12.00 -2.25 1.09
N ILE A 52 11.46 -3.29 1.75
CA ILE A 52 11.34 -4.64 1.15
C ILE A 52 10.17 -4.84 0.17
N GLY A 53 9.46 -3.79 -0.26
CA GLY A 53 8.41 -3.91 -1.28
C GLY A 53 6.96 -3.96 -0.75
N LYS A 54 6.71 -3.65 0.55
CA LYS A 54 5.34 -3.66 1.12
C LYS A 54 4.38 -2.70 0.40
N ALA A 55 4.82 -1.46 0.18
CA ALA A 55 4.03 -0.47 -0.54
C ALA A 55 3.81 -0.89 -2.00
N THR A 56 4.84 -1.41 -2.66
CA THR A 56 4.72 -1.97 -4.02
C THR A 56 3.64 -3.05 -4.07
N LEU A 57 3.64 -4.00 -3.12
CA LEU A 57 2.62 -5.05 -3.04
C LEU A 57 1.21 -4.47 -2.82
N ALA A 58 1.08 -3.45 -1.95
CA ALA A 58 -0.21 -2.80 -1.70
C ALA A 58 -0.77 -2.14 -2.97
N TYR A 59 0.06 -1.41 -3.71
CA TYR A 59 -0.35 -0.81 -4.97
C TYR A 59 -0.62 -1.84 -6.08
N ARG A 60 0.14 -2.95 -6.13
CA ARG A 60 -0.15 -4.04 -7.07
C ARG A 60 -1.51 -4.67 -6.79
N LEU A 61 -1.82 -4.95 -5.52
CA LEU A 61 -3.13 -5.43 -5.13
C LEU A 61 -4.23 -4.43 -5.50
N ALA A 62 -4.05 -3.14 -5.21
CA ALA A 62 -5.01 -2.09 -5.55
C ALA A 62 -5.26 -2.02 -7.07
N LYS A 63 -4.19 -2.07 -7.89
CA LYS A 63 -4.30 -2.11 -9.35
C LYS A 63 -5.10 -3.32 -9.82
N ALA A 64 -4.80 -4.52 -9.31
CA ALA A 64 -5.48 -5.76 -9.69
C ALA A 64 -6.98 -5.73 -9.31
N VAL A 65 -7.31 -5.26 -8.10
CA VAL A 65 -8.71 -5.13 -7.64
C VAL A 65 -9.48 -4.16 -8.51
N MET A 66 -8.91 -2.98 -8.79
CA MET A 66 -9.59 -1.93 -9.54
C MET A 66 -9.67 -2.23 -11.05
N ALA A 67 -8.63 -2.84 -11.63
CA ALA A 67 -8.68 -3.28 -13.02
C ALA A 67 -9.67 -4.43 -13.25
N ARG A 68 -9.82 -5.34 -12.26
CA ARG A 68 -10.81 -6.42 -12.30
C ARG A 68 -12.24 -5.88 -12.27
N GLY A 69 -12.50 -4.81 -11.52
CA GLY A 69 -13.84 -4.27 -11.32
C GLY A 69 -14.76 -5.20 -10.51
N ARG A 70 -16.02 -4.79 -10.34
CA ARG A 70 -17.03 -5.56 -9.61
C ARG A 70 -17.52 -6.74 -10.46
N GLY A 71 -17.48 -7.95 -9.89
CA GLY A 71 -17.98 -9.15 -10.60
C GLY A 71 -17.05 -9.64 -11.70
N GLY A 72 -15.84 -9.11 -11.85
CA GLY A 72 -14.87 -9.61 -12.81
C GLY A 72 -14.42 -11.05 -12.49
N ALA A 73 -13.96 -11.77 -13.52
CA ALA A 73 -13.50 -13.15 -13.41
C ALA A 73 -12.37 -13.30 -12.37
N PRO A 74 -12.18 -14.49 -11.79
CA PRO A 74 -11.02 -14.78 -10.94
C PRO A 74 -9.71 -14.46 -11.67
N LEU A 75 -8.75 -13.87 -10.93
CA LEU A 75 -7.45 -13.52 -11.48
C LEU A 75 -6.45 -14.68 -11.31
N ALA A 76 -5.62 -14.89 -12.31
CA ALA A 76 -4.49 -15.82 -12.25
C ALA A 76 -3.23 -15.18 -11.63
N THR A 77 -3.11 -13.86 -11.69
CA THR A 77 -1.97 -13.07 -11.22
C THR A 77 -2.44 -11.69 -10.73
N LEU A 78 -1.60 -11.00 -9.95
CA LEU A 78 -1.78 -9.58 -9.62
C LEU A 78 -1.20 -8.63 -10.69
N ASP A 79 -0.65 -9.17 -11.77
CA ASP A 79 -0.19 -8.36 -12.90
C ASP A 79 -1.39 -7.68 -13.58
N THR A 80 -1.16 -6.47 -14.05
CA THR A 80 -2.20 -5.67 -14.69
C THR A 80 -1.67 -5.05 -15.97
N ASP A 81 -2.54 -4.85 -16.95
CA ASP A 81 -2.21 -4.04 -18.10
C ASP A 81 -1.89 -2.60 -17.66
N PRO A 82 -0.66 -2.10 -17.92
CA PRO A 82 -0.27 -0.74 -17.55
C PRO A 82 -1.11 0.33 -18.25
N ASN A 83 -1.75 0.00 -19.36
CA ASN A 83 -2.61 0.90 -20.14
C ASN A 83 -4.07 0.92 -19.66
N ALA A 84 -4.46 -0.02 -18.78
CA ALA A 84 -5.82 -0.03 -18.23
C ALA A 84 -6.15 1.32 -17.56
N PRO A 85 -7.33 1.91 -17.79
CA PRO A 85 -7.67 3.23 -17.30
C PRO A 85 -7.54 3.37 -15.77
N ALA A 86 -7.95 2.36 -15.00
CA ALA A 86 -7.81 2.34 -13.55
C ALA A 86 -6.34 2.37 -13.13
N VAL A 87 -5.48 1.55 -13.78
CA VAL A 87 -4.03 1.49 -13.50
C VAL A 87 -3.37 2.82 -13.79
N ARG A 88 -3.67 3.46 -14.92
CA ARG A 88 -3.13 4.78 -15.27
C ARG A 88 -3.51 5.85 -14.24
N ARG A 89 -4.76 5.85 -13.75
CA ARG A 89 -5.20 6.79 -12.70
C ARG A 89 -4.50 6.54 -11.36
N ILE A 90 -4.26 5.26 -10.99
CA ILE A 90 -3.49 4.93 -9.78
C ILE A 90 -2.06 5.44 -9.90
N VAL A 91 -1.39 5.18 -11.02
CA VAL A 91 -0.02 5.65 -11.29
C VAL A 91 0.06 7.18 -11.24
N ALA A 92 -0.92 7.87 -11.80
CA ALA A 92 -1.03 9.33 -11.74
C ALA A 92 -1.42 9.88 -10.35
N GLY A 93 -1.76 9.01 -9.37
CA GLY A 93 -2.18 9.42 -8.04
C GLY A 93 -3.61 10.01 -7.97
N GLY A 94 -4.44 9.80 -9.00
CA GLY A 94 -5.75 10.43 -9.15
C GLY A 94 -6.94 9.46 -9.19
N HIS A 95 -6.82 8.22 -8.70
CA HIS A 95 -7.94 7.30 -8.70
C HIS A 95 -8.92 7.60 -7.55
N ALA A 96 -10.19 7.89 -7.87
CA ALA A 96 -11.21 8.33 -6.91
C ALA A 96 -11.50 7.30 -5.80
N ASP A 97 -11.35 6.00 -6.10
CA ASP A 97 -11.62 4.91 -5.17
C ASP A 97 -10.35 4.38 -4.48
N LEU A 98 -9.21 5.09 -4.59
CA LEU A 98 -7.97 4.81 -3.86
C LEU A 98 -7.59 6.02 -3.00
N LEU A 99 -7.54 5.82 -1.69
CA LEU A 99 -7.03 6.80 -0.74
C LEU A 99 -5.70 6.31 -0.15
N THR A 100 -4.66 7.14 -0.23
CA THR A 100 -3.41 6.89 0.49
C THR A 100 -3.27 7.89 1.62
N LEU A 101 -3.15 7.39 2.85
CA LEU A 101 -2.83 8.17 4.04
C LEU A 101 -1.36 8.00 4.37
N ARG A 102 -0.66 9.10 4.51
CA ARG A 102 0.76 9.18 4.86
C ARG A 102 1.03 10.44 5.66
N ARG A 103 2.19 10.53 6.28
CA ARG A 103 2.58 11.76 6.97
C ARG A 103 2.52 12.94 6.00
N PRO A 104 1.74 13.97 6.31
CA PRO A 104 1.64 15.14 5.44
C PRO A 104 2.89 16.02 5.57
N ALA A 105 3.20 16.76 4.52
CA ALA A 105 4.14 17.86 4.60
C ALA A 105 3.49 19.06 5.31
N ASP A 106 4.26 19.74 6.13
CA ASP A 106 3.86 21.02 6.71
C ASP A 106 3.87 22.09 5.59
N PRO A 107 2.74 22.77 5.33
CA PRO A 107 2.66 23.71 4.22
C PRO A 107 3.54 24.96 4.39
N LYS A 108 3.96 25.27 5.63
CA LYS A 108 4.82 26.44 5.92
C LYS A 108 6.29 26.13 5.77
N THR A 109 6.71 24.92 6.18
CA THR A 109 8.12 24.54 6.22
C THR A 109 8.54 23.62 5.07
N GLY A 110 7.56 23.01 4.36
CA GLY A 110 7.78 21.98 3.34
C GLY A 110 8.28 20.64 3.89
N LYS A 111 8.46 20.50 5.22
CA LYS A 111 9.00 19.28 5.83
C LYS A 111 7.87 18.32 6.19
N LEU A 112 8.16 17.03 6.10
CA LEU A 112 7.23 15.99 6.56
C LEU A 112 7.01 16.10 8.08
N LYS A 113 5.74 15.99 8.51
CA LYS A 113 5.41 15.88 9.93
C LYS A 113 6.02 14.60 10.51
N GLY A 114 6.31 14.61 11.83
CA GLY A 114 6.88 13.46 12.53
C GLY A 114 5.93 12.27 12.64
N GLU A 115 4.60 12.51 12.55
CA GLU A 115 3.56 11.51 12.72
C GLU A 115 2.39 11.71 11.76
N LEU A 116 1.56 10.69 11.61
CA LEU A 116 0.30 10.73 10.88
C LEU A 116 -0.81 11.19 11.84
N PRO A 117 -1.34 12.42 11.68
CA PRO A 117 -2.30 12.99 12.62
C PRO A 117 -3.69 12.38 12.47
N VAL A 118 -4.51 12.50 13.53
CA VAL A 118 -5.87 11.96 13.59
C VAL A 118 -6.78 12.51 12.49
N ASP A 119 -6.59 13.76 12.07
CA ASP A 119 -7.43 14.37 11.02
C ASP A 119 -7.22 13.71 9.66
N GLU A 120 -6.01 13.25 9.35
CA GLU A 120 -5.77 12.44 8.16
C GLU A 120 -6.54 11.10 8.23
N VAL A 121 -6.55 10.45 9.40
CA VAL A 121 -7.25 9.16 9.57
C VAL A 121 -8.78 9.34 9.50
N ARG A 122 -9.32 10.46 9.99
CA ARG A 122 -10.75 10.75 9.88
C ARG A 122 -11.24 10.81 8.44
N ARG A 123 -10.37 11.12 7.48
CA ARG A 123 -10.70 11.07 6.04
C ARG A 123 -11.16 9.69 5.56
N LEU A 124 -10.78 8.61 6.28
CA LEU A 124 -11.28 7.26 5.96
C LEU A 124 -12.80 7.17 6.08
N GLY A 125 -13.40 7.80 7.10
CA GLY A 125 -14.85 7.81 7.28
C GLY A 125 -15.56 8.44 6.08
N ASP A 126 -15.13 9.64 5.69
CA ASP A 126 -15.70 10.35 4.52
C ASP A 126 -15.42 9.59 3.22
N PHE A 127 -14.22 9.03 3.11
CA PHE A 127 -13.85 8.25 1.93
C PHE A 127 -14.74 7.02 1.79
N PHE A 128 -14.91 6.23 2.81
CA PHE A 128 -15.69 5.00 2.74
C PHE A 128 -17.22 5.21 2.77
N SER A 129 -17.71 6.35 3.25
CA SER A 129 -19.14 6.67 3.23
C SER A 129 -19.68 6.98 1.83
N ARG A 130 -18.82 7.37 0.89
CA ARG A 130 -19.20 7.64 -0.49
C ARG A 130 -19.33 6.34 -1.28
N HIS A 131 -20.22 6.32 -2.25
CA HIS A 131 -20.31 5.22 -3.21
C HIS A 131 -19.05 5.18 -4.10
N SER A 132 -18.64 3.98 -4.50
CA SER A 132 -17.55 3.83 -5.49
C SER A 132 -17.94 4.51 -6.80
N GLY A 133 -17.04 5.33 -7.34
CA GLY A 133 -17.25 6.02 -8.61
C GLY A 133 -17.30 5.08 -9.81
N GLU A 134 -16.69 3.90 -9.71
CA GLU A 134 -16.62 2.90 -10.78
C GLU A 134 -17.36 1.60 -10.42
N GLY A 135 -18.17 1.61 -9.35
CA GLY A 135 -18.98 0.46 -8.92
C GLY A 135 -18.16 -0.71 -8.36
N GLY A 136 -16.88 -0.50 -8.08
CA GLY A 136 -15.93 -1.50 -7.57
C GLY A 136 -15.70 -1.41 -6.07
N ALA A 137 -14.54 -1.93 -5.64
CA ALA A 137 -14.05 -1.79 -4.28
C ALA A 137 -13.48 -0.39 -4.03
N ARG A 138 -13.54 0.07 -2.77
CA ARG A 138 -12.79 1.24 -2.30
C ARG A 138 -11.63 0.78 -1.46
N ILE A 139 -10.44 1.28 -1.77
CA ILE A 139 -9.20 0.84 -1.11
C ILE A 139 -8.56 2.03 -0.41
N ALA A 140 -8.19 1.82 0.86
CA ALA A 140 -7.36 2.76 1.59
C ALA A 140 -6.03 2.11 1.97
N ILE A 141 -4.93 2.82 1.71
CA ILE A 141 -3.57 2.42 2.10
C ILE A 141 -3.08 3.41 3.15
N VAL A 142 -2.59 2.92 4.29
CA VAL A 142 -1.94 3.71 5.33
C VAL A 142 -0.44 3.40 5.30
N ASP A 143 0.40 4.34 4.90
CA ASP A 143 1.85 4.20 4.78
C ASP A 143 2.61 5.31 5.54
N SER A 144 3.10 5.01 6.72
CA SER A 144 3.06 3.74 7.44
C SER A 144 2.15 3.83 8.69
N ALA A 145 1.60 2.68 9.08
CA ALA A 145 0.83 2.59 10.33
C ALA A 145 1.70 2.78 11.58
N ASP A 146 3.02 2.64 11.46
CA ASP A 146 3.98 2.95 12.53
C ASP A 146 4.02 4.44 12.89
N ASP A 147 3.59 5.31 11.95
CA ASP A 147 3.57 6.77 12.11
C ASP A 147 2.27 7.27 12.76
N LEU A 148 1.28 6.39 13.00
CA LEU A 148 0.04 6.76 13.67
C LEU A 148 0.31 7.11 15.13
N ASN A 149 -0.09 8.32 15.55
CA ASN A 149 -0.15 8.61 16.97
C ASN A 149 -1.33 7.86 17.63
N ARG A 150 -1.39 7.86 18.95
CA ARG A 150 -2.40 7.10 19.70
C ARG A 150 -3.84 7.48 19.32
N ASN A 151 -4.10 8.76 19.11
CA ASN A 151 -5.44 9.24 18.74
C ASN A 151 -5.81 8.82 17.30
N ALA A 152 -4.87 8.88 16.36
CA ALA A 152 -5.03 8.41 15.00
C ALA A 152 -5.28 6.89 14.95
N ALA A 153 -4.51 6.10 15.73
CA ALA A 153 -4.70 4.67 15.84
C ALA A 153 -6.09 4.30 16.43
N ASN A 154 -6.57 5.06 17.42
CA ASN A 154 -7.92 4.87 17.96
C ASN A 154 -9.02 5.26 16.95
N ALA A 155 -8.83 6.33 16.19
CA ALA A 155 -9.78 6.74 15.14
C ALA A 155 -9.91 5.66 14.04
N LEU A 156 -8.83 4.93 13.77
CA LEU A 156 -8.82 3.82 12.80
C LEU A 156 -9.71 2.65 13.24
N LEU A 157 -9.86 2.44 14.56
CA LEU A 157 -10.65 1.31 15.10
C LEU A 157 -12.10 1.34 14.63
N LYS A 158 -12.70 2.52 14.47
CA LYS A 158 -14.07 2.63 13.96
C LYS A 158 -14.22 1.96 12.57
N THR A 159 -13.30 2.21 11.65
CA THR A 159 -13.31 1.60 10.32
C THR A 159 -13.04 0.08 10.36
N LEU A 160 -12.26 -0.37 11.33
CA LEU A 160 -11.94 -1.78 11.52
C LEU A 160 -13.08 -2.58 12.16
N GLU A 161 -13.87 -1.94 13.04
CA GLU A 161 -15.01 -2.55 13.74
C GLU A 161 -16.27 -2.57 12.88
N GLU A 162 -16.47 -1.52 12.10
CA GLU A 162 -17.60 -1.35 11.19
C GLU A 162 -17.10 -1.23 9.74
N PRO A 163 -16.61 -2.34 9.16
CA PRO A 163 -16.00 -2.29 7.83
C PRO A 163 -17.05 -1.92 6.77
N PRO A 164 -16.77 -0.92 5.93
CA PRO A 164 -17.68 -0.51 4.88
C PRO A 164 -17.82 -1.62 3.82
N PRO A 165 -19.03 -1.85 3.29
CA PRO A 165 -19.24 -2.84 2.23
C PRO A 165 -18.34 -2.57 1.02
N GLY A 166 -17.58 -3.58 0.60
CA GLY A 166 -16.63 -3.46 -0.50
C GLY A 166 -15.39 -2.60 -0.19
N GLY A 167 -15.21 -2.19 1.08
CA GLY A 167 -14.01 -1.50 1.54
C GLY A 167 -12.86 -2.44 1.81
N LEU A 168 -11.65 -2.04 1.42
CA LEU A 168 -10.39 -2.73 1.72
C LEU A 168 -9.41 -1.76 2.35
N LEU A 169 -8.95 -2.07 3.57
CA LEU A 169 -7.95 -1.29 4.29
C LEU A 169 -6.62 -2.04 4.31
N ILE A 170 -5.54 -1.39 3.89
CA ILE A 170 -4.19 -1.95 3.90
C ILE A 170 -3.31 -1.06 4.78
N LEU A 171 -2.79 -1.64 5.86
CA LEU A 171 -1.86 -0.99 6.78
C LEU A 171 -0.45 -1.47 6.48
N ILE A 172 0.45 -0.59 6.06
CA ILE A 172 1.87 -0.90 5.90
C ILE A 172 2.54 -0.67 7.24
N ALA A 173 3.22 -1.70 7.78
CA ALA A 173 3.88 -1.62 9.07
C ALA A 173 5.32 -2.12 8.99
N HIS A 174 6.25 -1.33 9.53
CA HIS A 174 7.65 -1.73 9.64
C HIS A 174 7.89 -2.58 10.90
N ARG A 175 7.10 -2.33 11.93
CA ARG A 175 7.11 -3.04 13.22
C ARG A 175 5.70 -3.48 13.60
N PRO A 176 5.10 -4.49 12.94
CA PRO A 176 3.70 -4.86 13.16
C PRO A 176 3.35 -5.16 14.61
N ARG A 177 4.34 -5.66 15.39
CA ARG A 177 4.16 -5.95 16.82
C ARG A 177 4.00 -4.70 17.68
N ALA A 178 4.47 -3.54 17.21
CA ALA A 178 4.35 -2.25 17.92
C ALA A 178 2.97 -1.60 17.75
N LEU A 179 2.19 -2.03 16.75
CA LEU A 179 0.82 -1.56 16.57
C LEU A 179 -0.07 -1.98 17.76
N LEU A 180 -1.10 -1.19 18.04
CA LEU A 180 -2.05 -1.48 19.11
C LEU A 180 -2.63 -2.90 18.93
N PRO A 181 -2.72 -3.71 20.01
CA PRO A 181 -3.32 -5.04 19.96
C PRO A 181 -4.73 -5.04 19.37
N THR A 182 -5.51 -3.99 19.65
CA THR A 182 -6.86 -3.77 19.12
C THR A 182 -6.91 -3.60 17.61
N VAL A 183 -5.90 -2.98 17.00
CA VAL A 183 -5.75 -2.89 15.54
C VAL A 183 -5.35 -4.24 14.97
N ARG A 184 -4.33 -4.87 15.57
CA ARG A 184 -3.82 -6.17 15.08
C ARG A 184 -4.86 -7.28 15.09
N SER A 185 -5.72 -7.33 16.11
CA SER A 185 -6.74 -8.37 16.25
C SER A 185 -7.84 -8.32 15.17
N ARG A 186 -7.97 -7.16 14.48
CA ARG A 186 -8.99 -6.93 13.44
C ARG A 186 -8.44 -6.97 12.02
N CYS A 187 -7.14 -7.15 11.88
CA CYS A 187 -6.47 -7.20 10.59
C CYS A 187 -5.84 -8.57 10.33
N ARG A 188 -5.84 -9.01 9.08
CA ARG A 188 -5.04 -10.17 8.69
C ARG A 188 -3.59 -9.74 8.46
N LEU A 189 -2.66 -10.37 9.15
CA LEU A 189 -1.23 -10.10 8.98
C LEU A 189 -0.68 -10.88 7.79
N LEU A 190 0.00 -10.17 6.90
CA LEU A 190 0.85 -10.71 5.82
C LEU A 190 2.26 -10.20 6.04
N THR A 191 3.17 -11.10 6.40
CA THR A 191 4.57 -10.74 6.66
C THR A 191 5.41 -10.98 5.42
N LEU A 192 6.13 -9.93 4.99
CA LEU A 192 7.17 -10.00 3.97
C LEU A 192 8.52 -10.19 4.67
N THR A 193 9.32 -11.12 4.16
CA THR A 193 10.69 -11.39 4.63
C THR A 193 11.70 -10.64 3.76
N PRO A 194 12.91 -10.37 4.26
CA PRO A 194 14.00 -9.85 3.44
C PRO A 194 14.22 -10.71 2.19
N LEU A 195 14.59 -10.08 1.10
CA LEU A 195 14.89 -10.74 -0.16
C LEU A 195 16.19 -11.53 -0.05
N ALA A 196 16.28 -12.64 -0.76
CA ALA A 196 17.56 -13.29 -1.04
C ALA A 196 18.44 -12.38 -1.91
N GLU A 197 19.76 -12.56 -1.86
CA GLU A 197 20.72 -11.72 -2.60
C GLU A 197 20.38 -11.66 -4.10
N ALA A 198 20.10 -12.79 -4.73
CA ALA A 198 19.71 -12.83 -6.15
C ALA A 198 18.43 -12.06 -6.46
N ASP A 199 17.44 -12.08 -5.54
CA ASP A 199 16.21 -11.31 -5.69
C ASP A 199 16.44 -9.82 -5.47
N THR A 200 17.32 -9.47 -4.54
CA THR A 200 17.73 -8.07 -4.31
C THR A 200 18.41 -7.51 -5.55
N GLN A 201 19.34 -8.25 -6.15
CA GLN A 201 19.98 -7.84 -7.40
C GLN A 201 18.95 -7.64 -8.53
N ARG A 202 18.03 -8.58 -8.70
CA ARG A 202 16.95 -8.44 -9.70
C ARG A 202 16.06 -7.21 -9.45
N ALA A 203 15.72 -6.96 -8.20
CA ALA A 203 14.93 -5.79 -7.83
C ALA A 203 15.67 -4.48 -8.14
N LEU A 204 16.98 -4.41 -7.84
CA LEU A 204 17.83 -3.25 -8.15
C LEU A 204 17.92 -3.00 -9.65
N HIS A 205 18.11 -4.04 -10.47
CA HIS A 205 18.11 -3.88 -11.94
C HIS A 205 16.79 -3.33 -12.49
N LEU A 206 15.66 -3.66 -11.86
CA LEU A 206 14.34 -3.14 -12.29
C LEU A 206 14.13 -1.65 -11.95
N VAL A 207 14.71 -1.16 -10.86
CA VAL A 207 14.49 0.22 -10.40
C VAL A 207 15.66 1.16 -10.70
N ALA A 208 16.87 0.61 -10.87
CA ALA A 208 18.10 1.34 -11.11
C ALA A 208 19.02 0.57 -12.09
N PRO A 209 18.62 0.41 -13.36
CA PRO A 209 19.40 -0.35 -14.35
C PRO A 209 20.79 0.21 -14.60
N ASP A 210 20.99 1.50 -14.34
CA ASP A 210 22.25 2.20 -14.58
C ASP A 210 23.27 2.06 -13.45
N LEU A 211 22.92 1.37 -12.35
CA LEU A 211 23.89 1.10 -11.29
C LEU A 211 24.91 0.07 -11.76
N ALA A 212 26.17 0.50 -11.88
CA ALA A 212 27.26 -0.28 -12.45
C ALA A 212 27.60 -1.57 -11.64
N ASP A 213 27.25 -1.63 -10.35
CA ASP A 213 27.49 -2.79 -9.48
C ASP A 213 26.34 -3.01 -8.48
N ALA A 214 25.23 -3.53 -9.00
CA ALA A 214 24.08 -3.90 -8.16
C ALA A 214 24.43 -5.01 -7.12
N ALA A 215 25.47 -5.83 -7.37
CA ALA A 215 25.89 -6.86 -6.45
C ALA A 215 26.58 -6.30 -5.19
N ALA A 216 27.32 -5.20 -5.32
CA ALA A 216 27.91 -4.52 -4.17
C ALA A 216 26.86 -3.93 -3.24
N LEU A 217 25.77 -3.39 -3.80
CA LEU A 217 24.65 -2.83 -3.03
C LEU A 217 23.78 -3.91 -2.37
N ALA A 218 23.73 -5.10 -2.91
CA ALA A 218 22.97 -6.23 -2.33
C ALA A 218 23.58 -6.78 -1.04
N ARG A 219 24.83 -6.42 -0.72
CA ARG A 219 25.57 -6.85 0.47
C ARG A 219 25.49 -5.86 1.63
N LEU A 220 24.93 -4.68 1.41
CA LEU A 220 24.69 -3.65 2.44
C LEU A 220 23.33 -3.87 3.11
#